data_a701dc158c4ee7d24bcdabc4841a7970
#
_entry.id   a701dc158c4ee7d24bcdabc4841a7970
#
_cell.length_a   1.000
_cell.length_b   1.000
_cell.length_c   1.000
_cell.angle_alpha   90.00
_cell.angle_beta   90.00
_cell.angle_gamma   90.00
#
_symmetry.space_group_name_H-M   'P 1'
#
loop_
_entity.id
_entity.type
_entity.pdbx_description
1 polymer ?
#
loop_
_entity_poly.entity_id
_entity_poly.type
_entity_poly.pdbx_seq_one_letter_code
_entity_poly.pdbx_strand_id
1 'polypeptide(L)'
;MAQTRQDGITLKQWLPLVGLTCCAFVFNTSEFMPIGLLTDIAASFSLTEAQAGIMISVYAWGVMLLSLPLMVFASRFEFKRMLLGVLAVFSLGQFLSAVAPTYPILVCARLVVACAHAVFWSVASIMASRLVDTRHGALAISM
;
A
#
# COMPACT_ATOMS: atom_id res chain seq x y z
N MET A 1 6.13 -46.72 -4.88
CA MET A 1 5.22 -45.71 -5.47
C MET A 1 4.82 -44.76 -4.31
N ALA A 2 5.52 -43.65 -4.12
CA ALA A 2 5.16 -42.67 -3.12
C ALA A 2 4.11 -41.75 -3.74
N GLN A 3 2.87 -41.84 -3.25
CA GLN A 3 1.84 -40.87 -3.56
C GLN A 3 2.28 -39.50 -3.03
N THR A 4 2.67 -38.63 -3.91
CA THR A 4 2.83 -37.19 -3.65
C THR A 4 1.44 -36.67 -3.27
N ARG A 5 1.18 -36.59 -1.96
CA ARG A 5 0.05 -35.83 -1.42
C ARG A 5 0.23 -34.40 -1.92
N GLN A 6 -0.63 -33.99 -2.84
CA GLN A 6 -0.83 -32.58 -3.18
C GLN A 6 -1.54 -31.95 -1.99
N ASP A 7 -0.78 -31.59 -0.96
CA ASP A 7 -1.31 -30.81 0.14
C ASP A 7 -1.54 -29.39 -0.40
N GLY A 8 -2.76 -29.15 -0.89
CA GLY A 8 -3.22 -27.82 -1.32
C GLY A 8 -3.16 -26.85 -0.14
N ILE A 9 -3.05 -25.55 -0.45
CA ILE A 9 -3.05 -24.45 0.51
C ILE A 9 -4.29 -24.60 1.41
N THR A 10 -4.07 -24.67 2.72
CA THR A 10 -5.18 -24.83 3.70
C THR A 10 -6.00 -23.55 3.82
N LEU A 11 -7.27 -23.66 4.21
CA LEU A 11 -8.17 -22.50 4.39
C LEU A 11 -7.58 -21.47 5.38
N LYS A 12 -6.82 -21.93 6.37
CA LYS A 12 -6.11 -21.06 7.34
C LYS A 12 -4.99 -20.22 6.71
N GLN A 13 -4.42 -20.68 5.60
CA GLN A 13 -3.41 -19.96 4.81
C GLN A 13 -4.04 -19.07 3.74
N TRP A 14 -5.20 -19.49 3.19
CA TRP A 14 -5.93 -18.72 2.19
C TRP A 14 -6.50 -17.41 2.75
N LEU A 15 -7.08 -17.42 3.93
CA LEU A 15 -7.75 -16.25 4.50
C LEU A 15 -6.82 -15.03 4.67
N PRO A 16 -5.63 -15.16 5.30
CA PRO A 16 -4.69 -14.05 5.38
C PRO A 16 -4.10 -13.65 4.02
N LEU A 17 -3.95 -14.60 3.07
CA LEU A 17 -3.47 -14.29 1.73
C LEU A 17 -4.48 -13.44 0.96
N VAL A 18 -5.77 -13.81 0.98
CA VAL A 18 -6.86 -13.01 0.38
C VAL A 18 -6.94 -11.63 1.04
N GLY A 19 -6.82 -11.55 2.36
CA GLY A 19 -6.76 -10.27 3.08
C GLY A 19 -5.61 -9.38 2.60
N LEU A 20 -4.43 -9.96 2.41
CA LEU A 20 -3.26 -9.24 1.91
C LEU A 20 -3.45 -8.77 0.46
N THR A 21 -4.06 -9.61 -0.39
CA THR A 21 -4.41 -9.26 -1.78
C THR A 21 -5.43 -8.12 -1.82
N CYS A 22 -6.44 -8.15 -0.96
CA CYS A 22 -7.39 -7.03 -0.83
C CYS A 22 -6.70 -5.74 -0.40
N CYS A 23 -5.79 -5.80 0.56
CA CYS A 23 -4.98 -4.64 0.95
C CYS A 23 -4.16 -4.13 -0.23
N ALA A 24 -3.46 -5.00 -0.96
CA ALA A 24 -2.67 -4.63 -2.13
C ALA A 24 -3.54 -3.95 -3.20
N PHE A 25 -4.73 -4.46 -3.46
CA PHE A 25 -5.69 -3.85 -4.38
C PHE A 25 -6.09 -2.43 -3.92
N VAL A 26 -6.40 -2.24 -2.64
CA VAL A 26 -6.78 -0.93 -2.08
C VAL A 26 -5.60 0.06 -2.16
N PHE A 27 -4.38 -0.38 -1.84
CA PHE A 27 -3.18 0.45 -1.95
C PHE A 27 -2.92 0.90 -3.40
N ASN A 28 -2.97 -0.03 -4.37
CA ASN A 28 -2.85 0.31 -5.79
C ASN A 28 -3.95 1.27 -6.25
N THR A 29 -5.20 0.99 -5.92
CA THR A 29 -6.33 1.85 -6.28
C THR A 29 -6.12 3.27 -5.75
N SER A 30 -5.70 3.40 -4.49
CA SER A 30 -5.42 4.70 -3.87
C SER A 30 -4.27 5.46 -4.56
N GLU A 31 -3.26 4.75 -5.07
CA GLU A 31 -2.14 5.35 -5.80
C GLU A 31 -2.59 5.95 -7.14
N PHE A 32 -3.37 5.18 -7.91
CA PHE A 32 -3.77 5.58 -9.27
C PHE A 32 -5.04 6.43 -9.32
N MET A 33 -5.89 6.41 -8.30
CA MET A 33 -7.14 7.16 -8.25
C MET A 33 -6.97 8.68 -8.53
N PRO A 34 -5.96 9.38 -7.99
CA PRO A 34 -5.76 10.80 -8.28
C PRO A 34 -5.47 11.11 -9.74
N ILE A 35 -4.92 10.16 -10.50
CA ILE A 35 -4.68 10.32 -11.94
C ILE A 35 -6.02 10.37 -12.68
N GLY A 36 -6.95 9.47 -12.31
CA GLY A 36 -8.29 9.44 -12.90
C GLY A 36 -9.18 10.61 -12.50
N LEU A 37 -8.92 11.23 -11.36
CA LEU A 37 -9.68 12.35 -10.82
C LEU A 37 -8.96 13.70 -10.95
N LEU A 38 -7.91 13.78 -11.78
CA LEU A 38 -7.02 14.95 -11.84
C LEU A 38 -7.79 16.24 -12.20
N THR A 39 -8.68 16.16 -13.17
CA THR A 39 -9.53 17.28 -13.61
C THR A 39 -10.45 17.76 -12.50
N ASP A 40 -11.09 16.84 -11.78
CA ASP A 40 -11.99 17.16 -10.67
C ASP A 40 -11.25 17.79 -9.48
N ILE A 41 -10.05 17.27 -9.18
CA ILE A 41 -9.16 17.83 -8.14
C ILE A 41 -8.73 19.23 -8.52
N ALA A 42 -8.31 19.46 -9.78
CA ALA A 42 -7.92 20.77 -10.28
C ALA A 42 -9.07 21.77 -10.16
N ALA A 43 -10.27 21.38 -10.59
CA ALA A 43 -11.48 22.20 -10.49
C ALA A 43 -11.83 22.53 -9.02
N SER A 44 -11.76 21.56 -8.12
CA SER A 44 -12.11 21.72 -6.70
C SER A 44 -11.22 22.74 -5.98
N PHE A 45 -9.96 22.86 -6.38
CA PHE A 45 -8.99 23.79 -5.78
C PHE A 45 -8.69 25.00 -6.66
N SER A 46 -9.43 25.22 -7.76
CA SER A 46 -9.20 26.32 -8.73
C SER A 46 -7.77 26.34 -9.27
N LEU A 47 -7.24 25.16 -9.59
CA LEU A 47 -5.89 24.94 -10.13
C LEU A 47 -5.97 24.48 -11.60
N THR A 48 -4.85 24.59 -12.31
CA THR A 48 -4.66 23.87 -13.57
C THR A 48 -4.36 22.39 -13.31
N GLU A 49 -4.65 21.51 -14.27
CA GLU A 49 -4.30 20.08 -14.15
C GLU A 49 -2.80 19.85 -13.92
N ALA A 50 -1.96 20.68 -14.55
CA ALA A 50 -0.51 20.63 -14.33
C ALA A 50 -0.12 20.94 -12.87
N GLN A 51 -0.77 21.92 -12.25
CA GLN A 51 -0.55 22.27 -10.84
C GLN A 51 -1.09 21.17 -9.91
N ALA A 52 -2.29 20.65 -10.17
CA ALA A 52 -2.85 19.53 -9.43
C ALA A 52 -2.01 18.25 -9.57
N GLY A 53 -1.40 18.03 -10.73
CA GLY A 53 -0.50 16.90 -11.01
C GLY A 53 0.79 16.89 -10.18
N ILE A 54 1.22 18.03 -9.64
CA ILE A 54 2.40 18.12 -8.74
C ILE A 54 2.22 17.17 -7.54
N MET A 55 1.00 16.99 -7.04
CA MET A 55 0.70 16.07 -5.95
C MET A 55 1.13 14.63 -6.27
N ILE A 56 0.94 14.17 -7.51
CA ILE A 56 1.30 12.83 -7.97
C ILE A 56 2.83 12.67 -7.93
N SER A 57 3.55 13.69 -8.42
CA SER A 57 5.02 13.70 -8.40
C SER A 57 5.57 13.72 -6.97
N VAL A 58 5.01 14.58 -6.11
CA VAL A 58 5.42 14.66 -4.69
C VAL A 58 5.17 13.34 -3.97
N TYR A 59 4.04 12.69 -4.24
CA TYR A 59 3.73 11.36 -3.71
C TYR A 59 4.78 10.32 -4.15
N ALA A 60 5.10 10.25 -5.43
CA ALA A 60 6.07 9.31 -5.98
C ALA A 60 7.48 9.55 -5.39
N TRP A 61 7.91 10.80 -5.26
CA TRP A 61 9.16 11.18 -4.59
C TRP A 61 9.13 10.77 -3.11
N GLY A 62 8.00 11.00 -2.43
CA GLY A 62 7.80 10.58 -1.03
C GLY A 62 7.99 9.07 -0.87
N VAL A 63 7.34 8.25 -1.69
CA VAL A 63 7.50 6.78 -1.67
C VAL A 63 8.95 6.40 -1.91
N MET A 64 9.60 6.97 -2.93
CA MET A 64 10.97 6.64 -3.30
C MET A 64 11.97 6.97 -2.18
N LEU A 65 11.91 8.17 -1.62
CA LEU A 65 12.87 8.63 -0.61
C LEU A 65 12.65 7.96 0.75
N LEU A 66 11.39 7.68 1.10
CA LEU A 66 11.03 7.13 2.41
C LEU A 66 11.06 5.61 2.48
N SER A 67 11.08 4.91 1.34
CA SER A 67 11.01 3.45 1.31
C SER A 67 12.15 2.78 2.11
N LEU A 68 13.39 3.15 1.87
CA LEU A 68 14.54 2.57 2.57
C LEU A 68 14.57 2.92 4.07
N PRO A 69 14.50 4.20 4.51
CA PRO A 69 14.56 4.53 5.93
C PRO A 69 13.37 3.97 6.72
N LEU A 70 12.16 4.02 6.13
CA LEU A 70 10.97 3.47 6.80
C LEU A 70 11.01 1.95 6.87
N MET A 71 11.52 1.28 5.84
CA MET A 71 11.70 -0.18 5.86
C MET A 71 12.68 -0.62 6.96
N VAL A 72 13.81 0.07 7.10
CA VAL A 72 14.79 -0.21 8.18
C VAL A 72 14.16 0.01 9.56
N PHE A 73 13.38 1.08 9.73
CA PHE A 73 12.65 1.33 10.97
C PHE A 73 11.59 0.27 11.23
N ALA A 74 10.78 -0.06 10.22
CA ALA A 74 9.70 -1.02 10.31
C ALA A 74 10.19 -2.45 10.60
N SER A 75 11.41 -2.83 10.14
CA SER A 75 11.99 -4.15 10.36
C SER A 75 12.22 -4.49 11.85
N ARG A 76 12.17 -3.50 12.74
CA ARG A 76 12.29 -3.68 14.20
C ARG A 76 11.01 -4.17 14.88
N PHE A 77 9.89 -4.16 14.16
CA PHE A 77 8.59 -4.55 14.70
C PHE A 77 8.17 -5.93 14.22
N GLU A 78 7.32 -6.59 14.98
CA GLU A 78 6.66 -7.83 14.55
C GLU A 78 5.77 -7.54 13.33
N PHE A 79 5.78 -8.45 12.36
CA PHE A 79 5.04 -8.30 11.10
C PHE A 79 3.57 -7.91 11.28
N LYS A 80 2.86 -8.54 12.24
CA LYS A 80 1.46 -8.24 12.51
C LYS A 80 1.25 -6.81 12.98
N ARG A 81 2.08 -6.35 13.92
CA ARG A 81 2.01 -4.98 14.46
C ARG A 81 2.37 -3.96 13.39
N MET A 82 3.38 -4.28 12.59
CA MET A 82 3.82 -3.45 11.48
C MET A 82 2.72 -3.30 10.42
N LEU A 83 2.08 -4.41 9.99
CA LEU A 83 0.99 -4.36 9.02
C LEU A 83 -0.20 -3.54 9.55
N LEU A 84 -0.60 -3.76 10.81
CA LEU A 84 -1.68 -2.97 11.43
C LEU A 84 -1.32 -1.48 11.52
N GLY A 85 -0.08 -1.16 11.86
CA GLY A 85 0.41 0.23 11.87
C GLY A 85 0.37 0.88 10.49
N VAL A 86 0.83 0.16 9.46
CA VAL A 86 0.78 0.62 8.06
C VAL A 86 -0.66 0.87 7.62
N LEU A 87 -1.59 -0.05 7.92
CA LEU A 87 -3.02 0.12 7.59
C LEU A 87 -3.64 1.30 8.34
N ALA A 88 -3.29 1.50 9.61
CA ALA A 88 -3.77 2.63 10.41
C ALA A 88 -3.28 3.97 9.83
N VAL A 89 -1.98 4.08 9.50
CA VAL A 89 -1.40 5.28 8.87
C VAL A 89 -2.02 5.54 7.49
N PHE A 90 -2.20 4.48 6.70
CA PHE A 90 -2.87 4.57 5.40
C PHE A 90 -4.29 5.11 5.54
N SER A 91 -5.10 4.52 6.44
CA SER A 91 -6.50 4.94 6.67
C SER A 91 -6.58 6.38 7.16
N LEU A 92 -5.68 6.78 8.07
CA LEU A 92 -5.58 8.15 8.54
C LEU A 92 -5.26 9.11 7.39
N GLY A 93 -4.27 8.79 6.56
CA GLY A 93 -3.89 9.61 5.42
C GLY A 93 -5.01 9.74 4.39
N GLN A 94 -5.77 8.68 4.14
CA GLN A 94 -6.95 8.71 3.26
C GLN A 94 -8.07 9.58 3.83
N PHE A 95 -8.33 9.46 5.13
CA PHE A 95 -9.31 10.31 5.80
C PHE A 95 -8.91 11.79 5.74
N LEU A 96 -7.64 12.11 6.03
CA LEU A 96 -7.13 13.47 5.92
C LEU A 96 -7.21 14.00 4.49
N SER A 97 -6.96 13.16 3.49
CA SER A 97 -7.11 13.53 2.08
C SER A 97 -8.56 13.85 1.71
N ALA A 98 -9.53 13.08 2.25
CA ALA A 98 -10.95 13.27 1.99
C ALA A 98 -11.50 14.57 2.59
N VAL A 99 -10.95 15.02 3.73
CA VAL A 99 -11.42 16.24 4.42
C VAL A 99 -10.51 17.45 4.19
N ALA A 100 -9.54 17.36 3.29
CA ALA A 100 -8.56 18.41 3.05
C ALA A 100 -9.21 19.69 2.51
N PRO A 101 -9.20 20.80 3.25
CA PRO A 101 -9.85 22.06 2.85
C PRO A 101 -9.03 22.85 1.82
N THR A 102 -7.75 22.55 1.67
CA THR A 102 -6.83 23.22 0.74
C THR A 102 -5.90 22.25 0.06
N TYR A 103 -5.43 22.60 -1.14
CA TYR A 103 -4.51 21.78 -1.90
C TYR A 103 -3.20 21.43 -1.15
N PRO A 104 -2.49 22.35 -0.45
CA PRO A 104 -1.31 21.99 0.34
C PRO A 104 -1.60 20.95 1.42
N ILE A 105 -2.76 21.02 2.08
CA ILE A 105 -3.18 20.04 3.09
C ILE A 105 -3.43 18.69 2.42
N LEU A 106 -4.05 18.67 1.24
CA LEU A 106 -4.21 17.44 0.46
C LEU A 106 -2.85 16.83 0.13
N VAL A 107 -1.87 17.62 -0.32
CA VAL A 107 -0.51 17.14 -0.61
C VAL A 107 0.16 16.56 0.65
N CYS A 108 0.05 17.22 1.79
CA CYS A 108 0.56 16.69 3.06
C CYS A 108 -0.11 15.37 3.47
N ALA A 109 -1.43 15.28 3.32
CA ALA A 109 -2.17 14.04 3.59
C ALA A 109 -1.72 12.91 2.66
N ARG A 110 -1.48 13.19 1.39
CA ARG A 110 -0.93 12.22 0.42
C ARG A 110 0.49 11.78 0.78
N LEU A 111 1.32 12.63 1.38
CA LEU A 111 2.63 12.22 1.90
C LEU A 111 2.50 11.25 3.08
N VAL A 112 1.50 11.40 3.95
CA VAL A 112 1.20 10.42 5.00
C VAL A 112 0.84 9.07 4.39
N VAL A 113 0.02 9.06 3.33
CA VAL A 113 -0.29 7.84 2.57
C VAL A 113 0.98 7.24 1.93
N ALA A 114 1.87 8.08 1.39
CA ALA A 114 3.14 7.65 0.80
C ALA A 114 4.04 6.93 1.81
N CYS A 115 4.08 7.37 3.09
CA CYS A 115 4.81 6.68 4.16
C CYS A 115 4.29 5.24 4.37
N ALA A 116 2.98 5.06 4.42
CA ALA A 116 2.37 3.75 4.56
C ALA A 116 2.65 2.87 3.32
N HIS A 117 2.54 3.45 2.13
CA HIS A 117 2.77 2.79 0.84
C HIS A 117 4.22 2.30 0.71
N ALA A 118 5.19 3.14 1.08
CA ALA A 118 6.62 2.83 1.05
C ALA A 118 6.98 1.56 1.86
N VAL A 119 6.28 1.32 2.97
CA VAL A 119 6.51 0.14 3.83
C VAL A 119 5.67 -1.05 3.37
N PHE A 120 4.44 -0.83 2.91
CA PHE A 120 3.47 -1.90 2.62
C PHE A 120 4.02 -2.96 1.68
N TRP A 121 4.55 -2.57 0.52
CA TRP A 121 5.02 -3.53 -0.51
C TRP A 121 6.17 -4.42 -0.03
N SER A 122 7.09 -3.84 0.75
CA SER A 122 8.19 -4.60 1.33
C SER A 122 7.71 -5.63 2.34
N VAL A 123 6.70 -5.27 3.15
CA VAL A 123 6.10 -6.15 4.17
C VAL A 123 5.20 -7.20 3.53
N ALA A 124 4.36 -6.80 2.58
CA ALA A 124 3.39 -7.67 1.92
C ALA A 124 4.07 -8.84 1.20
N SER A 125 5.13 -8.59 0.45
CA SER A 125 5.88 -9.63 -0.26
C SER A 125 6.52 -10.65 0.70
N ILE A 126 7.11 -10.19 1.80
CA ILE A 126 7.71 -11.06 2.83
C ILE A 126 6.62 -11.86 3.55
N MET A 127 5.48 -11.25 3.89
CA MET A 127 4.36 -11.97 4.51
C MET A 127 3.77 -13.02 3.58
N ALA A 128 3.52 -12.68 2.32
CA ALA A 128 3.01 -13.63 1.33
C ALA A 128 3.91 -14.87 1.23
N SER A 129 5.23 -14.67 1.18
CA SER A 129 6.18 -15.78 1.11
C SER A 129 6.25 -16.63 2.38
N ARG A 130 5.92 -16.07 3.56
CA ARG A 130 5.91 -16.80 4.85
C ARG A 130 4.59 -17.51 5.17
N LEU A 131 3.50 -17.07 4.56
CA LEU A 131 2.17 -17.67 4.76
C LEU A 131 1.98 -18.98 4.01
N VAL A 132 2.82 -19.24 3.02
CA VAL A 132 2.70 -20.40 2.12
C VAL A 132 4.02 -21.17 2.14
N ASP A 133 3.92 -22.52 2.11
CA ASP A 133 5.10 -23.39 2.01
C ASP A 133 6.01 -22.97 0.84
N THR A 134 7.32 -23.19 0.98
CA THR A 134 8.35 -22.80 0.00
C THR A 134 8.06 -23.25 -1.44
N ARG A 135 7.26 -24.32 -1.61
CA ARG A 135 6.80 -24.81 -2.92
C ARG A 135 5.77 -23.91 -3.61
N HIS A 136 5.02 -23.13 -2.83
CA HIS A 136 3.94 -22.26 -3.33
C HIS A 136 4.25 -20.76 -3.14
N GLY A 137 5.45 -20.43 -2.67
CA GLY A 137 5.86 -19.05 -2.41
C GLY A 137 5.77 -18.15 -3.66
N ALA A 138 6.16 -18.66 -4.82
CA ALA A 138 6.05 -17.92 -6.08
C ALA A 138 4.59 -17.62 -6.45
N LEU A 139 3.68 -18.56 -6.21
CA LEU A 139 2.23 -18.40 -6.44
C LEU A 139 1.63 -17.35 -5.51
N ALA A 140 2.04 -17.34 -4.23
CA ALA A 140 1.57 -16.37 -3.25
C ALA A 140 2.02 -14.93 -3.54
N ILE A 141 3.16 -14.75 -4.19
CA ILE A 141 3.68 -13.42 -4.59
C ILE A 141 3.04 -12.94 -5.89
N SER A 142 2.57 -13.87 -6.74
CA SER A 142 1.97 -13.53 -8.05
C SER A 142 0.47 -13.15 -7.99
N MET A 143 -0.16 -13.30 -6.83
CA MET A 143 -1.55 -12.87 -6.57
C MET A 143 -1.61 -11.42 -6.11
#